data_160be5388e12480ecb5f2c0b6d486698
#
_entry.id   160be5388e12480ecb5f2c0b6d486698
#
_cell.length_a   1.000
_cell.length_b   1.000
_cell.length_c   1.000
_cell.angle_alpha   90.00
_cell.angle_beta   90.00
_cell.angle_gamma   90.00
#
_symmetry.space_group_name_H-M   'P 1'
#
loop_
_entity.id
_entity.type
_entity.pdbx_description
1 polymer ?
#
loop_
_entity_poly.entity_id
_entity_poly.type
_entity_poly.pdbx_seq_one_letter_code
_entity_poly.pdbx_strand_id
1 'polypeptide(L)'
;RFGVGYSPRSFDATSKYLTQQGFSVAELLEAGLLSQGDRGVYDRFRGRLMWPIRDVTGQTIGFGARKLGDDDQGPKYLNTPETPVYHKSRVLYGLDLAKRDIAKARQVVIVEGYTDVMACHLAGITTAVATCGTAFGGDHVTVVRRVLGDSDNPGQSSQGEVVFTFDPDE
;
A
#
# COMPACT_ATOMS: atom_id res chain seq x y z
N ARG A 1 2.70 12.44 -8.15
CA ARG A 1 2.46 12.38 -6.70
C ARG A 1 2.28 10.93 -6.24
N PHE A 2 1.33 10.17 -6.80
CA PHE A 2 1.01 8.80 -6.36
C PHE A 2 1.87 7.72 -7.04
N GLY A 3 2.52 8.02 -8.17
CA GLY A 3 3.39 7.08 -8.88
C GLY A 3 2.64 5.92 -9.53
N VAL A 4 1.39 6.14 -9.91
CA VAL A 4 0.55 5.12 -10.57
C VAL A 4 1.21 4.68 -11.87
N GLY A 5 1.23 3.37 -12.12
CA GLY A 5 1.83 2.75 -13.29
C GLY A 5 1.00 1.60 -13.83
N TYR A 6 1.57 0.88 -14.79
CA TYR A 6 0.95 -0.28 -15.42
C TYR A 6 1.98 -1.41 -15.55
N SER A 7 1.59 -2.63 -15.21
CA SER A 7 2.38 -3.83 -15.44
C SER A 7 1.99 -4.47 -16.78
N PRO A 8 2.95 -4.79 -17.67
CA PRO A 8 2.66 -5.40 -18.97
C PRO A 8 1.92 -6.74 -18.85
N ARG A 9 1.15 -7.10 -19.88
CA ARG A 9 0.55 -8.44 -20.03
C ARG A 9 1.62 -9.44 -20.50
N SER A 10 2.55 -9.75 -19.63
CA SER A 10 3.64 -10.68 -19.88
C SER A 10 3.91 -11.51 -18.65
N PHE A 11 4.39 -12.74 -18.85
CA PHE A 11 4.80 -13.61 -17.76
C PHE A 11 6.23 -13.35 -17.29
N ASP A 12 7.02 -12.57 -18.04
CA ASP A 12 8.46 -12.43 -17.82
C ASP A 12 9.04 -11.03 -18.16
N ALA A 13 8.20 -10.03 -18.47
CA ALA A 13 8.69 -8.70 -18.82
C ALA A 13 9.43 -8.02 -17.65
N THR A 14 8.86 -8.11 -16.44
CA THR A 14 9.46 -7.52 -15.23
C THR A 14 10.74 -8.28 -14.85
N SER A 15 10.68 -9.61 -14.85
CA SER A 15 11.85 -10.45 -14.51
C SER A 15 13.00 -10.24 -15.48
N LYS A 16 12.73 -10.22 -16.79
CA LYS A 16 13.74 -9.95 -17.81
C LYS A 16 14.36 -8.57 -17.64
N TYR A 17 13.55 -7.54 -17.47
CA TYR A 17 14.03 -6.18 -17.30
C TYR A 17 14.93 -6.06 -16.06
N LEU A 18 14.47 -6.55 -14.90
CA LEU A 18 15.20 -6.40 -13.65
C LEU A 18 16.47 -7.28 -13.59
N THR A 19 16.45 -8.47 -14.18
CA THR A 19 17.68 -9.30 -14.28
C THR A 19 18.74 -8.65 -15.18
N GLN A 20 18.34 -7.94 -16.23
CA GLN A 20 19.26 -7.13 -17.02
C GLN A 20 19.86 -5.95 -16.23
N GLN A 21 19.16 -5.47 -15.18
CA GLN A 21 19.67 -4.44 -14.27
C GLN A 21 20.54 -5.05 -13.13
N GLY A 22 20.76 -6.37 -13.13
CA GLY A 22 21.63 -7.05 -12.17
C GLY A 22 20.94 -7.68 -10.97
N PHE A 23 19.61 -7.63 -10.89
CA PHE A 23 18.88 -8.29 -9.81
C PHE A 23 18.74 -9.79 -10.09
N SER A 24 18.96 -10.62 -9.08
CA SER A 24 18.75 -12.07 -9.18
C SER A 24 17.27 -12.44 -9.08
N VAL A 25 16.90 -13.59 -9.65
CA VAL A 25 15.55 -14.15 -9.52
C VAL A 25 15.17 -14.37 -8.05
N ALA A 26 16.12 -14.73 -7.20
CA ALA A 26 15.89 -14.94 -5.77
C ALA A 26 15.47 -13.63 -5.09
N GLU A 27 16.16 -12.52 -5.35
CA GLU A 27 15.79 -11.20 -4.83
C GLU A 27 14.41 -10.76 -5.31
N LEU A 28 14.07 -11.02 -6.59
CA LEU A 28 12.76 -10.65 -7.14
C LEU A 28 11.61 -11.49 -6.55
N LEU A 29 11.86 -12.76 -6.21
CA LEU A 29 10.92 -13.61 -5.48
C LEU A 29 10.75 -13.10 -4.05
N GLU A 30 11.84 -12.81 -3.35
CA GLU A 30 11.81 -12.27 -1.98
C GLU A 30 11.11 -10.91 -1.89
N ALA A 31 11.31 -10.05 -2.90
CA ALA A 31 10.60 -8.77 -3.03
C ALA A 31 9.12 -8.92 -3.40
N GLY A 32 8.64 -10.13 -3.70
CA GLY A 32 7.27 -10.39 -4.10
C GLY A 32 6.89 -9.83 -5.48
N LEU A 33 7.87 -9.56 -6.34
CA LEU A 33 7.66 -9.15 -7.73
C LEU A 33 7.44 -10.36 -8.66
N LEU A 34 7.99 -11.50 -8.29
CA LEU A 34 7.78 -12.77 -8.97
C LEU A 34 6.97 -13.73 -8.09
N SER A 35 6.40 -14.75 -8.72
CA SER A 35 5.70 -15.85 -8.07
C SER A 35 6.25 -17.18 -8.61
N GLN A 36 6.25 -18.20 -7.76
CA GLN A 36 6.59 -19.58 -8.14
C GLN A 36 5.30 -20.35 -8.44
N GLY A 37 5.20 -20.93 -9.61
CA GLY A 37 4.13 -21.85 -9.99
C GLY A 37 4.69 -23.21 -10.47
N ASP A 38 3.79 -24.10 -10.83
CA ASP A 38 4.15 -25.48 -11.30
C ASP A 38 5.03 -25.48 -12.55
N ARG A 39 4.90 -24.44 -13.39
CA ARG A 39 5.66 -24.30 -14.65
C ARG A 39 6.91 -23.42 -14.51
N GLY A 40 7.27 -23.01 -13.30
CA GLY A 40 8.42 -22.15 -13.02
C GLY A 40 8.02 -20.77 -12.48
N VAL A 41 9.00 -19.86 -12.50
CA VAL A 41 8.86 -18.50 -11.98
C VAL A 41 8.21 -17.60 -13.03
N TYR A 42 7.33 -16.72 -12.60
CA TYR A 42 6.65 -15.76 -13.47
C TYR A 42 6.41 -14.41 -12.76
N ASP A 43 6.21 -13.35 -13.55
CA ASP A 43 5.88 -12.03 -13.04
C ASP A 43 4.55 -12.07 -12.26
N ARG A 44 4.56 -11.62 -11.00
CA ARG A 44 3.37 -11.60 -10.14
C ARG A 44 2.28 -10.69 -10.67
N PHE A 45 2.65 -9.50 -11.11
CA PHE A 45 1.73 -8.48 -11.60
C PHE A 45 1.74 -8.48 -13.12
N ARG A 46 0.58 -8.70 -13.75
CA ARG A 46 0.45 -8.78 -15.20
C ARG A 46 -0.83 -8.12 -15.67
N GLY A 47 -0.71 -7.15 -16.59
CA GLY A 47 -1.85 -6.44 -17.17
C GLY A 47 -2.66 -5.63 -16.16
N ARG A 48 -2.02 -5.07 -15.14
CA ARG A 48 -2.69 -4.43 -14.01
C ARG A 48 -2.27 -2.98 -13.84
N LEU A 49 -3.21 -2.19 -13.36
CA LEU A 49 -2.92 -0.87 -12.81
C LEU A 49 -2.16 -1.05 -11.50
N MET A 50 -1.07 -0.28 -11.30
CA MET A 50 -0.14 -0.45 -10.19
C MET A 50 -0.06 0.81 -9.33
N TRP A 51 -0.08 0.63 -8.00
CA TRP A 51 0.23 1.66 -7.02
C TRP A 51 1.46 1.25 -6.22
N PRO A 52 2.54 2.07 -6.20
CA PRO A 52 3.64 1.81 -5.27
C PRO A 52 3.16 2.05 -3.84
N ILE A 53 3.39 1.06 -3.00
CA ILE A 53 3.17 1.18 -1.56
C ILE A 53 4.49 1.64 -0.96
N ARG A 54 4.45 2.75 -0.20
CA ARG A 54 5.65 3.36 0.39
C ARG A 54 5.61 3.30 1.90
N ASP A 55 6.80 3.18 2.47
CA ASP A 55 6.96 3.37 3.91
C ASP A 55 6.82 4.85 4.31
N VAL A 56 6.89 5.13 5.59
CA VAL A 56 6.79 6.50 6.12
C VAL A 56 7.90 7.43 5.63
N THR A 57 9.03 6.91 5.13
CA THR A 57 10.14 7.70 4.56
C THR A 57 9.95 8.02 3.08
N GLY A 58 9.02 7.33 2.41
CA GLY A 58 8.72 7.46 0.99
C GLY A 58 9.40 6.41 0.10
N GLN A 59 10.09 5.43 0.70
CA GLN A 59 10.70 4.32 -0.05
C GLN A 59 9.63 3.31 -0.46
N THR A 60 9.67 2.85 -1.70
CA THR A 60 8.76 1.82 -2.19
C THR A 60 9.12 0.47 -1.57
N ILE A 61 8.17 -0.12 -0.85
CA ILE A 61 8.31 -1.40 -0.15
C ILE A 61 7.42 -2.50 -0.72
N GLY A 62 6.52 -2.17 -1.63
CA GLY A 62 5.62 -3.10 -2.29
C GLY A 62 4.71 -2.40 -3.28
N PHE A 63 3.76 -3.15 -3.81
CA PHE A 63 2.81 -2.66 -4.79
C PHE A 63 1.41 -3.19 -4.49
N GLY A 64 0.41 -2.33 -4.69
CA GLY A 64 -0.97 -2.73 -4.88
C GLY A 64 -1.29 -2.74 -6.37
N ALA A 65 -2.15 -3.64 -6.81
CA ALA A 65 -2.53 -3.75 -8.21
C ALA A 65 -4.02 -4.04 -8.37
N ARG A 66 -4.64 -3.47 -9.41
CA ARG A 66 -6.03 -3.73 -9.78
C ARG A 66 -6.09 -4.27 -11.20
N LYS A 67 -6.85 -5.33 -11.42
CA LYS A 67 -7.09 -5.82 -12.78
C LYS A 67 -7.87 -4.80 -13.62
N LEU A 68 -7.55 -4.70 -14.90
CA LEU A 68 -8.20 -3.79 -15.85
C LEU A 68 -9.16 -4.49 -16.80
N GLY A 69 -9.00 -5.79 -17.02
CA GLY A 69 -9.82 -6.58 -17.94
C GLY A 69 -10.49 -7.76 -17.24
N ASP A 70 -11.58 -8.25 -17.82
CA ASP A 70 -12.32 -9.40 -17.33
C ASP A 70 -11.65 -10.73 -17.69
N ASP A 71 -10.69 -10.72 -18.60
CA ASP A 71 -9.86 -11.86 -18.98
C ASP A 71 -8.81 -12.25 -17.90
N ASP A 72 -8.52 -11.38 -16.94
CA ASP A 72 -7.73 -11.73 -15.75
C ASP A 72 -8.58 -12.50 -14.74
N GLN A 73 -8.34 -13.82 -14.63
CA GLN A 73 -9.04 -14.70 -13.70
C GLN A 73 -8.59 -14.53 -12.23
N GLY A 74 -7.57 -13.69 -11.97
CA GLY A 74 -7.11 -13.38 -10.62
C GLY A 74 -8.05 -12.45 -9.86
N PRO A 75 -7.73 -12.18 -8.59
CA PRO A 75 -8.55 -11.30 -7.75
C PRO A 75 -8.58 -9.87 -8.33
N LYS A 76 -9.67 -9.13 -8.07
CA LYS A 76 -9.83 -7.72 -8.49
C LYS A 76 -8.67 -6.86 -8.03
N TYR A 77 -8.24 -7.02 -6.77
CA TYR A 77 -7.05 -6.41 -6.20
C TYR A 77 -6.01 -7.47 -5.83
N LEU A 78 -4.76 -7.18 -6.12
CA LEU A 78 -3.62 -8.04 -5.81
C LEU A 78 -2.50 -7.18 -5.22
N ASN A 79 -2.05 -7.50 -4.01
CA ASN A 79 -0.96 -6.78 -3.36
C ASN A 79 0.30 -7.64 -3.32
N THR A 80 1.45 -6.98 -3.11
CA THR A 80 2.68 -7.65 -2.70
C THR A 80 2.38 -8.57 -1.51
N PRO A 81 2.91 -9.81 -1.47
CA PRO A 81 2.78 -10.69 -0.30
C PRO A 81 3.59 -10.12 0.88
N GLU A 82 3.52 -10.76 2.04
CA GLU A 82 4.47 -10.47 3.13
C GLU A 82 5.90 -10.66 2.64
N THR A 83 6.76 -9.67 2.91
CA THR A 83 8.19 -9.68 2.55
C THR A 83 9.01 -9.16 3.74
N PRO A 84 10.34 -9.26 3.73
CA PRO A 84 11.17 -8.69 4.79
C PRO A 84 10.97 -7.18 5.02
N VAL A 85 10.50 -6.44 4.02
CA VAL A 85 10.30 -4.99 4.08
C VAL A 85 8.84 -4.54 4.05
N TYR A 86 7.90 -5.45 3.75
CA TYR A 86 6.48 -5.14 3.63
C TYR A 86 5.62 -6.04 4.51
N HIS A 87 5.01 -5.44 5.53
CA HIS A 87 4.08 -6.10 6.45
C HIS A 87 2.73 -5.37 6.39
N LYS A 88 1.71 -6.03 5.84
CA LYS A 88 0.38 -5.44 5.59
C LYS A 88 -0.25 -4.81 6.83
N SER A 89 -0.06 -5.45 8.00
CA SER A 89 -0.62 -4.97 9.27
C SER A 89 0.00 -3.67 9.77
N ARG A 90 1.16 -3.25 9.23
CA ARG A 90 1.94 -2.09 9.69
C ARG A 90 2.01 -0.97 8.69
N VAL A 91 1.41 -1.13 7.52
CA VAL A 91 1.51 -0.17 6.42
C VAL A 91 0.16 0.47 6.15
N LEU A 92 0.15 1.79 6.09
CA LEU A 92 -0.97 2.59 5.63
C LEU A 92 -0.58 3.28 4.32
N TYR A 93 -1.30 2.97 3.24
CA TYR A 93 -1.09 3.61 1.95
C TYR A 93 -1.35 5.11 2.02
N GLY A 94 -0.46 5.89 1.45
CA GLY A 94 -0.55 7.36 1.45
C GLY A 94 0.03 8.03 2.69
N LEU A 95 0.50 7.28 3.69
CA LEU A 95 1.04 7.83 4.93
C LEU A 95 2.31 8.68 4.68
N ASP A 96 3.15 8.30 3.72
CA ASP A 96 4.31 9.09 3.29
C ASP A 96 3.92 10.50 2.86
N LEU A 97 2.77 10.65 2.21
CA LEU A 97 2.21 11.93 1.74
C LEU A 97 1.45 12.67 2.85
N ALA A 98 0.71 11.94 3.69
CA ALA A 98 -0.24 12.49 4.66
C ALA A 98 0.39 12.87 6.00
N LYS A 99 1.50 12.25 6.40
CA LYS A 99 2.07 12.32 7.77
C LYS A 99 2.23 13.74 8.33
N ARG A 100 2.64 14.70 7.48
CA ARG A 100 2.84 16.09 7.92
C ARG A 100 1.51 16.80 8.19
N ASP A 101 0.53 16.56 7.33
CA ASP A 101 -0.80 17.16 7.43
C ASP A 101 -1.57 16.51 8.59
N ILE A 102 -1.43 15.20 8.80
CA ILE A 102 -1.97 14.48 9.97
C ILE A 102 -1.41 15.07 11.27
N ALA A 103 -0.09 15.23 11.36
CA ALA A 103 0.54 15.79 12.56
C ALA A 103 0.09 17.24 12.83
N LYS A 104 -0.06 18.04 11.78
CA LYS A 104 -0.51 19.44 11.87
C LYS A 104 -1.99 19.55 12.24
N ALA A 105 -2.85 18.79 11.58
CA ALA A 105 -4.29 18.81 11.79
C ALA A 105 -4.73 18.05 13.04
N ARG A 106 -3.86 17.16 13.57
CA ARG A 106 -4.20 16.19 14.64
C ARG A 106 -5.38 15.31 14.25
N GLN A 107 -5.52 15.04 12.95
CA GLN A 107 -6.62 14.26 12.39
C GLN A 107 -6.09 13.30 11.32
N VAL A 108 -6.61 12.09 11.30
CA VAL A 108 -6.40 11.13 10.22
C VAL A 108 -7.74 10.62 9.72
N VAL A 109 -7.86 10.50 8.40
CA VAL A 109 -9.02 9.90 7.73
C VAL A 109 -8.61 8.53 7.18
N ILE A 110 -9.28 7.48 7.65
CA ILE A 110 -9.04 6.09 7.20
C ILE A 110 -10.11 5.76 6.16
N VAL A 111 -9.68 5.50 4.93
CA VAL A 111 -10.53 5.11 3.81
C VAL A 111 -10.22 3.67 3.38
N GLU A 112 -11.01 3.09 2.46
CA GLU A 112 -10.88 1.67 2.13
C GLU A 112 -9.70 1.33 1.22
N GLY A 113 -9.42 2.14 0.20
CA GLY A 113 -8.47 1.75 -0.83
C GLY A 113 -7.65 2.87 -1.45
N TYR A 114 -6.83 2.47 -2.42
CA TYR A 114 -5.88 3.34 -3.13
C TYR A 114 -6.56 4.53 -3.84
N THR A 115 -7.68 4.25 -4.51
CA THR A 115 -8.45 5.26 -5.25
C THR A 115 -9.09 6.28 -4.33
N ASP A 116 -9.54 5.85 -3.15
CA ASP A 116 -10.20 6.71 -2.18
C ASP A 116 -9.20 7.68 -1.56
N VAL A 117 -7.99 7.19 -1.22
CA VAL A 117 -6.87 8.06 -0.80
C VAL A 117 -6.57 9.09 -1.88
N MET A 118 -6.49 8.67 -3.15
CA MET A 118 -6.22 9.59 -4.26
C MET A 118 -7.32 10.64 -4.39
N ALA A 119 -8.59 10.24 -4.34
CA ALA A 119 -9.75 11.12 -4.42
C ALA A 119 -9.76 12.14 -3.27
N CYS A 120 -9.57 11.68 -2.03
CA CYS A 120 -9.48 12.54 -0.86
C CYS A 120 -8.36 13.59 -1.00
N HIS A 121 -7.16 13.15 -1.35
CA HIS A 121 -6.02 14.06 -1.53
C HIS A 121 -6.21 15.06 -2.67
N LEU A 122 -6.90 14.68 -3.75
CA LEU A 122 -7.23 15.59 -4.85
C LEU A 122 -8.31 16.59 -4.44
N ALA A 123 -9.22 16.20 -3.56
CA ALA A 123 -10.25 17.07 -2.97
C ALA A 123 -9.73 17.94 -1.80
N GLY A 124 -8.44 17.86 -1.47
CA GLY A 124 -7.85 18.65 -0.38
C GLY A 124 -7.86 17.99 1.00
N ILE A 125 -8.40 16.77 1.14
CA ILE A 125 -8.36 15.97 2.37
C ILE A 125 -7.03 15.19 2.40
N THR A 126 -5.94 15.90 2.70
CA THR A 126 -4.57 15.37 2.61
C THR A 126 -4.15 14.51 3.80
N THR A 127 -5.04 14.33 4.77
CA THR A 127 -4.86 13.44 5.95
C THR A 127 -5.38 12.02 5.71
N ALA A 128 -5.88 11.71 4.49
CA ALA A 128 -6.45 10.42 4.16
C ALA A 128 -5.36 9.36 3.91
N VAL A 129 -5.57 8.17 4.49
CA VAL A 129 -4.74 6.97 4.32
C VAL A 129 -5.65 5.73 4.25
N ALA A 130 -5.12 4.62 3.71
CA ALA A 130 -5.87 3.37 3.62
C ALA A 130 -5.04 2.17 4.08
N THR A 131 -5.72 1.11 4.52
CA THR A 131 -5.09 -0.20 4.73
C THR A 131 -4.81 -0.87 3.38
N CYS A 132 -3.81 -1.74 3.33
CA CYS A 132 -3.41 -2.42 2.09
C CYS A 132 -4.12 -3.78 1.93
N GLY A 133 -5.46 -3.78 1.88
CA GLY A 133 -6.26 -5.01 1.69
C GLY A 133 -6.28 -5.91 2.93
N THR A 134 -6.28 -5.32 4.10
CA THR A 134 -6.46 -5.98 5.41
C THR A 134 -7.34 -5.11 6.29
N ALA A 135 -7.98 -5.71 7.30
CA ALA A 135 -8.74 -4.97 8.29
C ALA A 135 -7.83 -4.01 9.08
N PHE A 136 -8.38 -2.89 9.53
CA PHE A 136 -7.70 -1.96 10.40
C PHE A 136 -7.52 -2.58 11.78
N GLY A 137 -6.29 -2.88 12.17
CA GLY A 137 -5.94 -3.62 13.39
C GLY A 137 -4.99 -2.88 14.32
N GLY A 138 -4.57 -3.55 15.41
CA GLY A 138 -3.75 -2.97 16.47
C GLY A 138 -2.41 -2.39 16.02
N ASP A 139 -1.76 -3.01 15.05
CA ASP A 139 -0.51 -2.48 14.47
C ASP A 139 -0.76 -1.14 13.75
N HIS A 140 -1.89 -1.02 13.02
CA HIS A 140 -2.28 0.24 12.39
C HIS A 140 -2.59 1.32 13.43
N VAL A 141 -3.25 0.97 14.53
CA VAL A 141 -3.46 1.90 15.67
C VAL A 141 -2.14 2.46 16.17
N THR A 142 -1.14 1.59 16.34
CA THR A 142 0.21 2.00 16.79
C THR A 142 0.85 2.99 15.81
N VAL A 143 0.73 2.75 14.50
CA VAL A 143 1.24 3.66 13.46
C VAL A 143 0.52 5.01 13.52
N VAL A 144 -0.82 5.01 13.59
CA VAL A 144 -1.65 6.21 13.64
C VAL A 144 -1.33 7.05 14.88
N ARG A 145 -1.29 6.43 16.07
CA ARG A 145 -0.94 7.11 17.33
C ARG A 145 0.41 7.82 17.22
N ARG A 146 1.41 7.15 16.68
CA ARG A 146 2.76 7.74 16.48
C ARG A 146 2.72 8.98 15.59
N VAL A 147 1.96 8.96 14.48
CA VAL A 147 1.89 10.09 13.55
C VAL A 147 1.04 11.23 14.12
N LEU A 148 0.00 10.91 14.90
CA LEU A 148 -0.77 11.90 15.66
C LEU A 148 0.04 12.52 16.81
N GLY A 149 1.22 11.97 17.12
CA GLY A 149 2.06 12.44 18.22
C GLY A 149 1.50 12.09 19.60
N ASP A 150 0.77 10.98 19.68
CA ASP A 150 0.32 10.44 20.96
C ASP A 150 1.52 9.87 21.71
N SER A 151 1.80 10.45 22.88
CA SER A 151 2.74 9.86 23.84
C SER A 151 1.97 8.95 24.79
N ASP A 152 2.58 7.83 25.19
CA ASP A 152 2.04 6.91 26.21
C ASP A 152 2.05 7.52 27.63
N ASN A 153 2.22 8.82 27.78
CA ASN A 153 2.18 9.52 29.05
C ASN A 153 0.75 9.64 29.57
N PRO A 154 0.43 9.03 30.73
CA PRO A 154 -0.91 8.97 31.31
C PRO A 154 -1.42 10.32 31.87
N GLY A 155 -1.05 11.43 31.31
CA GLY A 155 -1.49 12.78 31.75
C GLY A 155 -1.72 13.75 30.62
N GLN A 156 -1.35 13.42 29.40
CA GLN A 156 -1.68 14.21 28.19
C GLN A 156 -2.78 13.48 27.43
N SER A 157 -4.01 14.01 27.56
CA SER A 157 -5.10 13.57 26.69
C SER A 157 -4.69 13.83 25.24
N SER A 158 -4.51 12.77 24.46
CA SER A 158 -4.39 12.88 23.02
C SER A 158 -5.65 13.55 22.46
N GLN A 159 -5.48 14.70 21.82
CA GLN A 159 -6.56 15.40 21.14
C GLN A 159 -6.56 15.06 19.62
N GLY A 160 -6.08 13.87 19.25
CA GLY A 160 -6.11 13.42 17.87
C GLY A 160 -7.45 12.80 17.50
N GLU A 161 -7.94 13.08 16.30
CA GLU A 161 -9.18 12.53 15.74
C GLU A 161 -8.86 11.47 14.69
N VAL A 162 -9.59 10.34 14.73
CA VAL A 162 -9.55 9.30 13.71
C VAL A 162 -10.94 9.17 13.11
N VAL A 163 -11.06 9.49 11.83
CA VAL A 163 -12.32 9.40 11.07
C VAL A 163 -12.26 8.16 10.18
N PHE A 164 -13.22 7.27 10.33
CA PHE A 164 -13.39 6.09 9.46
C PHE A 164 -14.50 6.35 8.45
N THR A 165 -14.24 6.05 7.18
CA THR A 165 -15.20 6.20 6.08
C THR A 165 -15.24 4.88 5.31
N PHE A 166 -15.83 3.85 5.92
CA PHE A 166 -16.04 2.55 5.30
C PHE A 166 -17.47 2.45 4.80
N ASP A 167 -17.65 1.77 3.66
CA ASP A 167 -18.99 1.42 3.20
C ASP A 167 -19.65 0.51 4.25
N PRO A 168 -20.95 0.70 4.54
CA PRO A 168 -21.66 -0.24 5.38
C PRO A 168 -21.66 -1.61 4.69
N ASP A 169 -21.28 -2.67 5.42
CA ASP A 169 -21.43 -4.04 4.93
C ASP A 169 -22.92 -4.30 4.63
N GLU A 170 -23.23 -4.78 3.39
CA GLU A 170 -24.55 -5.20 3.00
C GLU A 170 -24.98 -6.50 3.71
#